data_3ae010aa1b0b623a53289148d71ebab1
#
_entry.id   3ae010aa1b0b623a53289148d71ebab1
#
_cell.length_a   1.000
_cell.length_b   1.000
_cell.length_c   1.000
_cell.angle_alpha   90.00
_cell.angle_beta   90.00
_cell.angle_gamma   90.00
#
_symmetry.space_group_name_H-M   'P 1'
#
loop_
_entity.id
_entity.type
_entity.pdbx_description
1 polymer ?
#
loop_
_entity_poly.entity_id
_entity_poly.type
_entity_poly.pdbx_seq_one_letter_code
_entity_poly.pdbx_strand_id
1 'polypeptide(L)'
;LAEDIFLEIFDQEDEIMKARMILSLTDRAAELGVKKKFEELLKAYKKVDREAKQRERKKPIAMLDKWTNFEGPYNNMFCGAWIAGEDGVYAQNDSQVDAVACYHPILPVERMKNLETGEEQIKIAYKRNGRWDEIIVPKTMVTSASKIVALSGRGISVTSENAKLLVRFLSDVENMN
;
A
#
# COMPACT_ATOMS: atom_id res chain seq x y z
N LEU A 1 -32.85 1.60 20.05
CA LEU A 1 -32.37 2.71 20.91
C LEU A 1 -30.92 2.52 21.39
N ALA A 2 -30.45 1.34 21.80
CA ALA A 2 -29.07 1.13 22.24
C ALA A 2 -28.12 0.90 21.05
N GLU A 3 -28.58 0.26 19.99
CA GLU A 3 -27.81 0.01 18.77
C GLU A 3 -27.50 1.29 18.02
N ASP A 4 -28.44 2.22 17.95
CA ASP A 4 -28.29 3.49 17.23
C ASP A 4 -27.17 4.34 17.84
N ILE A 5 -27.04 4.34 19.17
CA ILE A 5 -26.00 5.09 19.89
C ILE A 5 -24.58 4.54 19.57
N PHE A 6 -24.44 3.21 19.49
CA PHE A 6 -23.16 2.62 19.15
C PHE A 6 -22.78 2.90 17.69
N LEU A 7 -23.74 2.84 16.77
CA LEU A 7 -23.50 3.20 15.37
C LEU A 7 -23.02 4.65 15.27
N GLU A 8 -23.68 5.61 15.95
CA GLU A 8 -23.28 7.00 15.95
C GLU A 8 -21.86 7.22 16.51
N ILE A 9 -21.48 6.49 17.57
CA ILE A 9 -20.12 6.55 18.13
C ILE A 9 -19.09 6.01 17.14
N PHE A 10 -19.37 4.91 16.47
CA PHE A 10 -18.39 4.25 15.60
C PHE A 10 -18.28 4.86 14.23
N ASP A 11 -19.31 5.58 13.76
CA ASP A 11 -19.29 6.40 12.55
C ASP A 11 -18.57 7.75 12.73
N GLN A 12 -18.27 8.14 13.98
CA GLN A 12 -17.55 9.38 14.25
C GLN A 12 -16.10 9.29 13.75
N GLU A 13 -15.70 10.20 12.87
CA GLU A 13 -14.33 10.27 12.30
C GLU A 13 -13.31 10.84 13.30
N ASP A 14 -13.74 11.73 14.18
CA ASP A 14 -12.87 12.33 15.20
C ASP A 14 -12.67 11.38 16.39
N GLU A 15 -11.48 10.78 16.48
CA GLU A 15 -11.12 9.85 17.57
C GLU A 15 -11.19 10.48 18.97
N ILE A 16 -10.97 11.79 19.10
CA ILE A 16 -11.06 12.49 20.39
C ILE A 16 -12.51 12.63 20.80
N MET A 17 -13.38 12.99 19.85
CA MET A 17 -14.83 13.09 20.09
C MET A 17 -15.40 11.72 20.44
N LYS A 18 -15.02 10.69 19.70
CA LYS A 18 -15.38 9.28 19.95
C LYS A 18 -15.00 8.84 21.37
N ALA A 19 -13.77 9.11 21.79
CA ALA A 19 -13.31 8.80 23.14
C ALA A 19 -14.13 9.49 24.22
N ARG A 20 -14.47 10.78 24.02
CA ARG A 20 -15.31 11.56 24.94
C ARG A 20 -16.73 11.01 25.04
N MET A 21 -17.34 10.61 23.92
CA MET A 21 -18.66 10.00 23.89
C MET A 21 -18.66 8.66 24.67
N ILE A 22 -17.67 7.81 24.45
CA ILE A 22 -17.52 6.54 25.16
C ILE A 22 -17.36 6.76 26.66
N LEU A 23 -16.54 7.74 27.08
CA LEU A 23 -16.34 8.06 28.49
C LEU A 23 -17.63 8.55 29.14
N SER A 24 -18.31 9.51 28.55
CA SER A 24 -19.58 10.05 29.06
C SER A 24 -20.66 8.97 29.21
N LEU A 25 -20.78 8.06 28.23
CA LEU A 25 -21.74 6.96 28.30
C LEU A 25 -21.35 5.90 29.34
N THR A 26 -20.05 5.69 29.55
CA THR A 26 -19.56 4.77 30.60
C THR A 26 -19.90 5.29 31.99
N ASP A 27 -19.71 6.61 32.22
CA ASP A 27 -20.07 7.28 33.49
C ASP A 27 -21.58 7.19 33.72
N ARG A 28 -22.37 7.46 32.69
CA ARG A 28 -23.83 7.35 32.78
C ARG A 28 -24.31 5.92 33.07
N ALA A 29 -23.65 4.92 32.44
CA ALA A 29 -23.94 3.50 32.69
C ALA A 29 -23.57 3.09 34.13
N ALA A 30 -22.53 3.71 34.71
CA ALA A 30 -22.16 3.50 36.11
C ALA A 30 -23.22 4.07 37.07
N GLU A 31 -23.71 5.29 36.82
CA GLU A 31 -24.80 5.91 37.60
C GLU A 31 -26.07 5.06 37.60
N LEU A 32 -26.37 4.42 36.44
CA LEU A 32 -27.55 3.55 36.28
C LEU A 32 -27.32 2.11 36.76
N GLY A 33 -26.14 1.77 37.29
CA GLY A 33 -25.79 0.43 37.77
C GLY A 33 -25.63 -0.63 36.69
N VAL A 34 -25.52 -0.25 35.41
CA VAL A 34 -25.44 -1.16 34.25
C VAL A 34 -24.07 -1.14 33.57
N LYS A 35 -23.04 -0.60 34.23
CA LYS A 35 -21.69 -0.45 33.68
C LYS A 35 -21.11 -1.71 33.04
N LYS A 36 -21.22 -2.87 33.72
CA LYS A 36 -20.69 -4.14 33.19
C LYS A 36 -21.33 -4.54 31.86
N LYS A 37 -22.67 -4.42 31.78
CA LYS A 37 -23.38 -4.72 30.52
C LYS A 37 -23.00 -3.77 29.39
N PHE A 38 -22.80 -2.49 29.71
CA PHE A 38 -22.36 -1.49 28.75
C PHE A 38 -20.94 -1.80 28.22
N GLU A 39 -20.00 -2.13 29.10
CA GLU A 39 -18.62 -2.49 28.72
C GLU A 39 -18.57 -3.76 27.86
N GLU A 40 -19.40 -4.77 28.16
CA GLU A 40 -19.52 -5.98 27.33
C GLU A 40 -20.05 -5.67 25.92
N LEU A 41 -21.10 -4.85 25.83
CA LEU A 41 -21.65 -4.40 24.56
C LEU A 41 -20.64 -3.57 23.78
N LEU A 42 -19.97 -2.62 24.40
CA LEU A 42 -18.94 -1.80 23.80
C LEU A 42 -17.79 -2.65 23.22
N LYS A 43 -17.37 -3.68 23.95
CA LYS A 43 -16.34 -4.63 23.50
C LYS A 43 -16.82 -5.44 22.29
N ALA A 44 -18.08 -5.88 22.29
CA ALA A 44 -18.68 -6.61 21.17
C ALA A 44 -18.76 -5.73 19.91
N TYR A 45 -19.22 -4.48 20.05
CA TYR A 45 -19.28 -3.52 18.93
C TYR A 45 -17.91 -3.16 18.39
N LYS A 46 -16.90 -2.92 19.26
CA LYS A 46 -15.50 -2.70 18.81
C LYS A 46 -14.98 -3.88 17.99
N LYS A 47 -15.35 -5.10 18.36
CA LYS A 47 -14.96 -6.30 17.60
C LYS A 47 -15.63 -6.33 16.23
N VAL A 48 -16.93 -6.07 16.18
CA VAL A 48 -17.72 -6.05 14.93
C VAL A 48 -17.24 -4.93 13.99
N ASP A 49 -17.02 -3.71 14.50
CA ASP A 49 -16.50 -2.59 13.74
C ASP A 49 -15.10 -2.90 13.15
N ARG A 50 -14.23 -3.49 13.97
CA ARG A 50 -12.90 -3.94 13.50
C ARG A 50 -12.99 -5.01 12.43
N GLU A 51 -13.90 -5.99 12.59
CA GLU A 51 -14.12 -7.03 11.57
C GLU A 51 -14.77 -6.48 10.30
N ALA A 52 -15.69 -5.51 10.42
CA ALA A 52 -16.30 -4.83 9.28
C ALA A 52 -15.26 -4.03 8.49
N LYS A 53 -14.43 -3.20 9.17
CA LYS A 53 -13.31 -2.48 8.56
C LYS A 53 -12.27 -3.43 7.94
N GLN A 54 -12.03 -4.59 8.54
CA GLN A 54 -11.19 -5.62 7.93
C GLN A 54 -11.83 -6.24 6.68
N ARG A 55 -13.14 -6.46 6.67
CA ARG A 55 -13.87 -6.98 5.51
C ARG A 55 -13.93 -5.95 4.38
N GLU A 56 -14.10 -4.68 4.69
CA GLU A 56 -14.06 -3.61 3.69
C GLU A 56 -12.67 -3.46 3.06
N ARG A 57 -11.61 -3.57 3.87
CA ARG A 57 -10.23 -3.62 3.38
C ARG A 57 -9.88 -4.92 2.62
N LYS A 58 -10.62 -6.01 2.90
CA LYS A 58 -10.51 -7.31 2.22
C LYS A 58 -11.48 -7.46 1.05
N LYS A 59 -12.26 -6.42 0.69
CA LYS A 59 -12.97 -6.47 -0.60
C LYS A 59 -11.90 -6.75 -1.64
N PRO A 60 -12.04 -7.83 -2.44
CA PRO A 60 -11.10 -8.08 -3.50
C PRO A 60 -11.06 -6.81 -4.32
N ILE A 61 -9.93 -6.16 -4.26
CA ILE A 61 -9.63 -5.03 -5.10
C ILE A 61 -9.94 -5.55 -6.50
N ALA A 62 -10.85 -4.90 -7.19
CA ALA A 62 -11.40 -5.39 -8.45
C ALA A 62 -10.25 -5.65 -9.43
N MET A 63 -10.53 -6.37 -10.49
CA MET A 63 -9.61 -6.80 -11.56
C MET A 63 -8.67 -5.71 -12.13
N LEU A 64 -8.88 -4.46 -11.74
CA LEU A 64 -8.03 -3.28 -11.99
C LEU A 64 -6.61 -3.39 -11.38
N ASP A 65 -6.44 -4.18 -10.31
CA ASP A 65 -5.20 -4.21 -9.53
C ASP A 65 -4.11 -5.13 -10.09
N LYS A 66 -4.38 -5.78 -11.20
CA LYS A 66 -3.38 -6.55 -11.92
C LYS A 66 -2.64 -5.73 -12.98
N TRP A 67 -3.07 -4.50 -13.20
CA TRP A 67 -2.58 -3.63 -14.25
C TRP A 67 -2.12 -2.30 -13.66
N THR A 68 -1.09 -1.73 -14.23
CA THR A 68 -0.64 -0.40 -13.84
C THR A 68 -1.73 0.62 -14.12
N ASN A 69 -1.95 1.53 -13.19
CA ASN A 69 -2.85 2.67 -13.32
C ASN A 69 -2.04 3.97 -13.26
N PHE A 70 -1.23 4.19 -14.29
CA PHE A 70 -0.38 5.38 -14.42
C PHE A 70 -0.96 6.30 -15.49
N GLU A 71 -0.88 7.60 -15.28
CA GLU A 71 -1.09 8.56 -16.36
C GLU A 71 0.09 8.54 -17.33
N GLY A 72 -0.18 8.33 -18.62
CA GLY A 72 0.81 8.41 -19.68
C GLY A 72 1.12 7.07 -20.36
N PRO A 73 2.33 6.90 -20.93
CA PRO A 73 2.62 5.83 -21.88
C PRO A 73 2.69 4.43 -21.27
N TYR A 74 2.80 4.32 -19.96
CA TYR A 74 2.99 3.04 -19.25
C TYR A 74 1.74 2.57 -18.52
N ASN A 75 0.58 3.08 -18.90
CA ASN A 75 -0.70 2.61 -18.40
C ASN A 75 -1.02 1.22 -18.96
N ASN A 76 -1.76 0.41 -18.17
CA ASN A 76 -2.21 -0.93 -18.55
C ASN A 76 -1.09 -1.96 -18.81
N MET A 77 0.06 -1.82 -18.18
CA MET A 77 1.04 -2.90 -18.12
C MET A 77 0.64 -3.90 -17.02
N PHE A 78 0.88 -5.18 -17.27
CA PHE A 78 0.52 -6.20 -16.28
C PHE A 78 1.49 -6.16 -15.09
N CYS A 79 0.98 -6.04 -13.88
CA CYS A 79 1.78 -5.99 -12.66
C CYS A 79 1.42 -7.05 -11.61
N GLY A 80 0.55 -8.01 -11.97
CA GLY A 80 0.24 -9.17 -11.14
C GLY A 80 -0.43 -8.82 -9.81
N ALA A 81 0.21 -9.22 -8.71
CA ALA A 81 -0.28 -8.98 -7.36
C ALA A 81 0.20 -7.63 -6.77
N TRP A 82 0.79 -6.77 -7.59
CA TRP A 82 1.22 -5.44 -7.17
C TRP A 82 0.15 -4.39 -7.46
N ILE A 83 0.08 -3.40 -6.60
CA ILE A 83 -0.72 -2.19 -6.82
C ILE A 83 0.24 -1.14 -7.34
N ALA A 84 0.05 -0.68 -8.57
CA ALA A 84 0.93 0.29 -9.21
C ALA A 84 0.10 1.44 -9.75
N GLY A 85 0.17 2.59 -9.10
CA GLY A 85 -0.59 3.80 -9.41
C GLY A 85 0.23 5.08 -9.24
N GLU A 86 -0.41 6.22 -9.42
CA GLU A 86 0.24 7.54 -9.35
C GLU A 86 0.93 7.83 -8.00
N ASP A 87 0.43 7.23 -6.92
CA ASP A 87 1.00 7.38 -5.57
C ASP A 87 2.20 6.47 -5.32
N GLY A 88 2.51 5.57 -6.25
CA GLY A 88 3.63 4.64 -6.14
C GLY A 88 3.29 3.19 -6.39
N VAL A 89 4.16 2.32 -5.90
CA VAL A 89 4.05 0.87 -6.05
C VAL A 89 4.04 0.19 -4.69
N TYR A 90 3.06 -0.70 -4.50
CA TYR A 90 2.79 -1.35 -3.22
C TYR A 90 2.64 -2.86 -3.41
N ALA A 91 3.16 -3.62 -2.44
CA ALA A 91 2.85 -5.04 -2.36
C ALA A 91 1.44 -5.23 -1.81
N GLN A 92 0.61 -5.99 -2.51
CA GLN A 92 -0.67 -6.41 -1.96
C GLN A 92 -0.42 -7.38 -0.80
N ASN A 93 -0.76 -6.95 0.41
CA ASN A 93 -0.62 -7.76 1.61
C ASN A 93 -2.00 -8.03 2.22
N ASP A 94 -2.26 -9.28 2.62
CA ASP A 94 -3.46 -9.65 3.38
C ASP A 94 -3.50 -9.03 4.78
N SER A 95 -2.38 -8.49 5.25
CA SER A 95 -2.24 -7.80 6.53
C SER A 95 -2.12 -6.29 6.32
N GLN A 96 -3.18 -5.59 6.50
CA GLN A 96 -3.51 -4.20 6.81
C GLN A 96 -2.54 -3.02 6.49
N VAL A 97 -1.32 -3.26 6.06
CA VAL A 97 -0.38 -2.20 5.65
C VAL A 97 0.21 -2.63 4.32
N ASP A 98 -0.16 -1.94 3.27
CA ASP A 98 0.46 -2.12 1.97
C ASP A 98 1.94 -1.76 2.10
N ALA A 99 2.81 -2.75 1.94
CA ALA A 99 4.24 -2.52 2.03
C ALA A 99 4.72 -1.78 0.76
N VAL A 100 5.28 -0.60 0.94
CA VAL A 100 5.70 0.29 -0.15
C VAL A 100 6.95 -0.24 -0.82
N ALA A 101 6.89 -0.52 -2.11
CA ALA A 101 8.06 -0.82 -2.93
C ALA A 101 8.72 0.45 -3.48
N CYS A 102 7.92 1.42 -3.90
CA CYS A 102 8.41 2.73 -4.34
C CYS A 102 7.33 3.81 -4.12
N TYR A 103 7.71 5.01 -3.69
CA TYR A 103 6.80 6.13 -3.42
C TYR A 103 6.44 6.97 -4.66
N HIS A 104 6.76 6.50 -5.85
CA HIS A 104 6.35 7.07 -7.13
C HIS A 104 6.23 5.97 -8.17
N PRO A 105 5.52 6.20 -9.27
CA PRO A 105 5.41 5.25 -10.38
C PRO A 105 6.79 4.83 -10.90
N ILE A 106 7.00 3.54 -11.01
CA ILE A 106 8.23 2.93 -11.52
C ILE A 106 7.90 1.57 -12.12
N LEU A 107 8.56 1.21 -13.21
CA LEU A 107 8.45 -0.12 -13.80
C LEU A 107 9.64 -0.46 -14.71
N PRO A 108 9.94 -1.76 -14.90
CA PRO A 108 10.86 -2.22 -15.91
C PRO A 108 10.16 -2.16 -17.29
N VAL A 109 10.80 -1.55 -18.27
CA VAL A 109 10.22 -1.35 -19.61
C VAL A 109 10.80 -2.30 -20.63
N GLU A 110 12.11 -2.53 -20.59
CA GLU A 110 12.80 -3.25 -21.63
C GLU A 110 14.05 -3.95 -21.08
N ARG A 111 14.23 -5.20 -21.50
CA ARG A 111 15.47 -5.95 -21.26
C ARG A 111 16.43 -5.71 -22.41
N MET A 112 17.63 -5.33 -22.10
CA MET A 112 18.66 -4.99 -23.07
C MET A 112 19.93 -5.80 -22.83
N LYS A 113 20.73 -5.94 -23.86
CA LYS A 113 22.07 -6.53 -23.76
C LYS A 113 23.08 -5.57 -24.37
N ASN A 114 24.11 -5.25 -23.61
CA ASN A 114 25.24 -4.50 -24.16
C ASN A 114 26.01 -5.41 -25.14
N LEU A 115 26.07 -5.01 -26.39
CA LEU A 115 26.68 -5.84 -27.43
C LEU A 115 28.21 -5.90 -27.33
N GLU A 116 28.84 -4.90 -26.69
CA GLU A 116 30.29 -4.84 -26.53
C GLU A 116 30.76 -5.69 -25.34
N THR A 117 30.05 -5.57 -24.20
CA THR A 117 30.46 -6.26 -22.97
C THR A 117 29.71 -7.58 -22.75
N GLY A 118 28.60 -7.80 -23.46
CA GLY A 118 27.70 -8.93 -23.25
C GLY A 118 26.86 -8.84 -21.98
N GLU A 119 26.95 -7.75 -21.21
CA GLU A 119 26.20 -7.57 -19.97
C GLU A 119 24.72 -7.31 -20.21
N GLU A 120 23.89 -7.94 -19.38
CA GLU A 120 22.45 -7.66 -19.36
C GLU A 120 22.18 -6.33 -18.67
N GLN A 121 21.34 -5.54 -19.31
CA GLN A 121 20.87 -4.25 -18.83
C GLN A 121 19.34 -4.23 -18.80
N ILE A 122 18.79 -3.36 -17.99
CA ILE A 122 17.35 -3.12 -17.92
C ILE A 122 17.08 -1.63 -18.03
N LYS A 123 16.11 -1.29 -18.88
CA LYS A 123 15.55 0.05 -18.94
C LYS A 123 14.41 0.15 -17.93
N ILE A 124 14.46 1.12 -17.08
CA ILE A 124 13.48 1.42 -16.06
C ILE A 124 12.87 2.78 -16.37
N ALA A 125 11.54 2.85 -16.44
CA ALA A 125 10.81 4.10 -16.46
C ALA A 125 10.33 4.44 -15.04
N TYR A 126 10.39 5.70 -14.67
CA TYR A 126 9.86 6.21 -13.42
C TYR A 126 9.28 7.61 -13.58
N LYS A 127 8.24 7.92 -12.81
CA LYS A 127 7.58 9.22 -12.87
C LYS A 127 7.99 10.07 -11.68
N ARG A 128 8.47 11.28 -11.94
CA ARG A 128 8.82 12.25 -10.92
C ARG A 128 8.36 13.63 -11.33
N ASN A 129 7.77 14.38 -10.41
CA ASN A 129 7.24 15.73 -10.67
C ASN A 129 6.34 15.79 -11.91
N GLY A 130 5.49 14.77 -12.10
CA GLY A 130 4.58 14.68 -13.24
C GLY A 130 5.20 14.29 -14.58
N ARG A 131 6.52 14.00 -14.62
CA ARG A 131 7.24 13.62 -15.84
C ARG A 131 7.76 12.20 -15.74
N TRP A 132 7.68 11.46 -16.86
CA TRP A 132 8.32 10.18 -17.04
C TRP A 132 9.76 10.37 -17.50
N ASP A 133 10.69 9.75 -16.79
CA ASP A 133 12.10 9.64 -17.12
C ASP A 133 12.47 8.16 -17.28
N GLU A 134 13.50 7.88 -18.08
CA GLU A 134 14.01 6.53 -18.29
C GLU A 134 15.48 6.46 -17.91
N ILE A 135 15.86 5.36 -17.30
CA ILE A 135 17.28 5.04 -17.06
C ILE A 135 17.60 3.62 -17.51
N ILE A 136 18.82 3.45 -18.00
CA ILE A 136 19.38 2.14 -18.30
C ILE A 136 20.42 1.82 -17.23
N VAL A 137 20.27 0.65 -16.62
CA VAL A 137 21.16 0.18 -15.55
C VAL A 137 21.55 -1.27 -15.75
N PRO A 138 22.72 -1.71 -15.26
CA PRO A 138 23.06 -3.13 -15.24
C PRO A 138 22.01 -3.94 -14.49
N LYS A 139 21.60 -5.08 -15.02
CA LYS A 139 20.61 -5.95 -14.37
C LYS A 139 21.06 -6.36 -12.97
N THR A 140 22.34 -6.54 -12.74
CA THR A 140 22.91 -6.83 -11.42
C THR A 140 22.63 -5.77 -10.37
N MET A 141 22.32 -4.53 -10.77
CA MET A 141 21.95 -3.45 -9.84
C MET A 141 20.53 -3.65 -9.30
N VAL A 142 19.59 -4.07 -10.13
CA VAL A 142 18.18 -4.23 -9.76
C VAL A 142 17.83 -5.59 -9.17
N THR A 143 18.74 -6.54 -9.23
CA THR A 143 18.56 -7.87 -8.62
C THR A 143 19.11 -7.97 -7.19
N SER A 144 19.75 -6.91 -6.69
CA SER A 144 20.36 -6.88 -5.36
C SER A 144 19.81 -5.72 -4.52
N ALA A 145 19.25 -6.04 -3.37
CA ALA A 145 18.70 -5.04 -2.44
C ALA A 145 19.77 -4.03 -1.94
N SER A 146 21.02 -4.46 -1.82
CA SER A 146 22.11 -3.55 -1.43
C SER A 146 22.57 -2.63 -2.56
N LYS A 147 22.50 -3.10 -3.81
CA LYS A 147 22.94 -2.32 -4.98
C LYS A 147 21.84 -1.36 -5.47
N ILE A 148 20.56 -1.76 -5.40
CA ILE A 148 19.45 -0.94 -5.90
C ILE A 148 19.33 0.40 -5.18
N VAL A 149 19.80 0.49 -3.93
CA VAL A 149 19.80 1.73 -3.14
C VAL A 149 20.60 2.85 -3.85
N ALA A 150 21.59 2.50 -4.68
CA ALA A 150 22.32 3.50 -5.47
C ALA A 150 21.45 4.27 -6.45
N LEU A 151 20.27 3.75 -6.82
CA LEU A 151 19.30 4.44 -7.67
C LEU A 151 18.68 5.67 -7.00
N SER A 152 18.79 5.79 -5.68
CA SER A 152 18.37 7.00 -4.95
C SER A 152 19.09 8.26 -5.47
N GLY A 153 20.36 8.14 -5.81
CA GLY A 153 21.14 9.21 -6.42
C GLY A 153 20.67 9.63 -7.83
N ARG A 154 19.83 8.81 -8.46
CA ARG A 154 19.19 9.09 -9.76
C ARG A 154 17.74 9.53 -9.64
N GLY A 155 17.27 9.78 -8.43
CA GLY A 155 15.92 10.28 -8.18
C GLY A 155 14.84 9.23 -7.97
N ILE A 156 15.20 7.95 -7.85
CA ILE A 156 14.27 6.88 -7.52
C ILE A 156 14.15 6.77 -6.00
N SER A 157 12.92 6.75 -5.47
CA SER A 157 12.65 6.66 -4.02
C SER A 157 12.92 5.25 -3.51
N VAL A 158 14.20 4.94 -3.30
CA VAL A 158 14.66 3.69 -2.72
C VAL A 158 15.53 3.92 -1.50
N THR A 159 15.27 3.18 -0.45
CA THR A 159 16.01 3.15 0.82
C THR A 159 16.34 1.71 1.18
N SER A 160 17.11 1.49 2.25
CA SER A 160 17.36 0.13 2.76
C SER A 160 16.08 -0.60 3.19
N GLU A 161 15.03 0.13 3.55
CA GLU A 161 13.77 -0.43 4.03
C GLU A 161 12.92 -1.01 2.90
N ASN A 162 12.77 -0.28 1.77
CA ASN A 162 11.95 -0.72 0.64
C ASN A 162 12.72 -1.43 -0.47
N ALA A 163 14.06 -1.46 -0.41
CA ALA A 163 14.91 -2.03 -1.45
C ALA A 163 14.56 -3.48 -1.82
N LYS A 164 14.27 -4.34 -0.83
CA LYS A 164 13.89 -5.74 -1.09
C LYS A 164 12.58 -5.86 -1.86
N LEU A 165 11.61 -5.02 -1.52
CA LEU A 165 10.31 -4.99 -2.20
C LEU A 165 10.43 -4.44 -3.61
N LEU A 166 11.23 -3.39 -3.81
CA LEU A 166 11.46 -2.81 -5.13
C LEU A 166 12.18 -3.81 -6.05
N VAL A 167 13.19 -4.53 -5.56
CA VAL A 167 13.85 -5.61 -6.32
C VAL A 167 12.84 -6.66 -6.74
N ARG A 168 11.98 -7.11 -5.82
CA ARG A 168 10.95 -8.11 -6.10
C ARG A 168 9.94 -7.60 -7.14
N PHE A 169 9.43 -6.37 -6.97
CA PHE A 169 8.51 -5.76 -7.91
C PHE A 169 9.09 -5.72 -9.33
N LEU A 170 10.29 -5.17 -9.50
CA LEU A 170 10.94 -5.05 -10.81
C LEU A 170 11.16 -6.42 -11.47
N SER A 171 11.55 -7.42 -10.67
CA SER A 171 11.72 -8.79 -11.17
C SER A 171 10.41 -9.45 -11.58
N ASP A 172 9.36 -9.30 -10.76
CA ASP A 172 8.05 -9.88 -11.03
C ASP A 172 7.46 -9.29 -12.31
N VAL A 173 7.45 -7.95 -12.45
CA VAL A 173 6.89 -7.27 -13.63
C VAL A 173 7.72 -7.53 -14.89
N GLU A 174 9.04 -7.56 -14.80
CA GLU A 174 9.92 -7.92 -15.92
C GLU A 174 9.63 -9.31 -16.49
N ASN A 175 9.26 -10.26 -15.64
CA ASN A 175 8.96 -11.62 -16.05
C ASN A 175 7.53 -11.80 -16.60
N MET A 176 6.67 -10.82 -16.42
CA MET A 176 5.26 -10.85 -16.84
C MET A 176 5.02 -10.14 -18.18
N ASN A 177 5.91 -9.23 -18.56
CA ASN A 177 5.85 -8.44 -19.80
C ASN A 177 7.06 -8.72 -20.67
#